data_756566a5b5ecf5db8e5035dbc7fcd3ed
#
_entry.id   756566a5b5ecf5db8e5035dbc7fcd3ed
#
_cell.length_a   1.000
_cell.length_b   1.000
_cell.length_c   1.000
_cell.angle_alpha   90.00
_cell.angle_beta   90.00
_cell.angle_gamma   90.00
#
_symmetry.space_group_name_H-M   'P 1'
#
loop_
_entity.id
_entity.type
_entity.pdbx_description
1 polymer ?
#
loop_
_entity_poly.entity_id
_entity_poly.type
_entity_poly.pdbx_seq_one_letter_code
_entity_poly.pdbx_strand_id
1 'polypeptide(L)'
;MKEKLKKKKGIARLFEIAGERKGLLILAGILSAGSATCMLVPYWSVYRVLQELLLHASDLEKIDSGILIYWGWFAFFGLIGGLLLLYAALMASHVAAFRILYGLRIKLSEHIGRLSLGYLNGTSTGSIKKIMEQNVEKIENFIAHTIPDLVNVLA
;
A
#
# COMPACT_ATOMS: atom_id res chain seq x y z
N MET A 1 6.18 -40.25 -8.13
CA MET A 1 5.20 -39.69 -7.21
C MET A 1 5.18 -38.17 -7.40
N LYS A 2 4.26 -37.63 -8.22
CA LYS A 2 4.20 -36.18 -8.51
C LYS A 2 3.39 -35.50 -7.41
N GLU A 3 4.09 -34.84 -6.50
CA GLU A 3 3.47 -33.99 -5.49
C GLU A 3 2.71 -32.85 -6.20
N LYS A 4 1.37 -32.88 -6.14
CA LYS A 4 0.52 -31.79 -6.63
C LYS A 4 0.72 -30.59 -5.71
N LEU A 5 1.68 -29.74 -6.01
CA LEU A 5 1.81 -28.43 -5.40
C LEU A 5 0.46 -27.69 -5.54
N LYS A 6 -0.27 -27.60 -4.44
CA LYS A 6 -1.49 -26.81 -4.34
C LYS A 6 -1.15 -25.38 -4.78
N LYS A 7 -1.55 -24.99 -5.99
CA LYS A 7 -1.34 -23.62 -6.50
C LYS A 7 -2.03 -22.63 -5.56
N LYS A 8 -1.25 -21.97 -4.72
CA LYS A 8 -1.76 -20.86 -3.89
C LYS A 8 -2.35 -19.81 -4.81
N LYS A 9 -3.52 -19.25 -4.47
CA LYS A 9 -4.22 -18.23 -5.26
C LYS A 9 -4.17 -16.89 -4.54
N GLY A 10 -4.24 -15.79 -5.31
CA GLY A 10 -4.34 -14.43 -4.76
C GLY A 10 -3.09 -13.97 -4.00
N ILE A 11 -3.29 -13.31 -2.88
CA ILE A 11 -2.25 -12.65 -2.05
C ILE A 11 -1.17 -13.65 -1.61
N ALA A 12 -1.54 -14.90 -1.27
CA ALA A 12 -0.56 -15.92 -0.86
C ALA A 12 0.44 -16.26 -1.99
N ARG A 13 0.02 -16.17 -3.25
CA ARG A 13 0.89 -16.36 -4.40
C ARG A 13 1.83 -15.17 -4.61
N LEU A 14 1.34 -13.95 -4.36
CA LEU A 14 2.18 -12.74 -4.41
C LEU A 14 3.28 -12.77 -3.37
N PHE A 15 2.98 -13.18 -2.14
CA PHE A 15 3.99 -13.36 -1.09
C PHE A 15 5.03 -14.43 -1.43
N GLU A 16 4.64 -15.46 -2.17
CA GLU A 16 5.55 -16.48 -2.67
C GLU A 16 6.49 -15.92 -3.77
N ILE A 17 5.94 -15.11 -4.68
CA ILE A 17 6.71 -14.41 -5.73
C ILE A 17 7.63 -13.34 -5.14
N ALA A 18 7.16 -12.63 -4.11
CA ALA A 18 7.94 -11.64 -3.38
C ALA A 18 9.20 -12.20 -2.72
N GLY A 19 9.20 -13.51 -2.36
CA GLY A 19 10.36 -14.20 -1.83
C GLY A 19 10.96 -13.52 -0.61
N GLU A 20 12.25 -13.18 -0.64
CA GLU A 20 13.00 -12.54 0.44
C GLU A 20 12.57 -11.08 0.72
N ARG A 21 11.76 -10.48 -0.17
CA ARG A 21 11.37 -9.05 -0.12
C ARG A 21 10.03 -8.79 0.56
N LYS A 22 9.48 -9.81 1.22
CA LYS A 22 8.23 -9.72 2.00
C LYS A 22 8.29 -8.64 3.09
N GLY A 23 9.47 -8.40 3.66
CA GLY A 23 9.68 -7.42 4.72
C GLY A 23 9.25 -6.01 4.32
N LEU A 24 9.55 -5.57 3.08
CA LEU A 24 9.14 -4.25 2.59
C LEU A 24 7.63 -4.13 2.42
N LEU A 25 6.95 -5.20 1.98
CA LEU A 25 5.49 -5.20 1.86
C LEU A 25 4.81 -5.17 3.23
N ILE A 26 5.34 -5.92 4.20
CA ILE A 26 4.85 -5.90 5.58
C ILE A 26 5.06 -4.52 6.20
N LEU A 27 6.24 -3.92 5.99
CA LEU A 27 6.54 -2.56 6.46
C LEU A 27 5.56 -1.54 5.85
N ALA A 28 5.31 -1.61 4.55
CA ALA A 28 4.34 -0.75 3.88
C ALA A 28 2.94 -0.91 4.48
N GLY A 29 2.51 -2.13 4.78
CA GLY A 29 1.24 -2.41 5.44
C GLY A 29 1.15 -1.81 6.85
N ILE A 30 2.20 -1.96 7.67
CA ILE A 30 2.25 -1.39 9.02
C ILE A 30 2.19 0.14 8.98
N LEU A 31 2.97 0.76 8.08
CA LEU A 31 2.97 2.22 7.91
C LEU A 31 1.61 2.73 7.41
N SER A 32 0.95 1.98 6.51
CA SER A 32 -0.40 2.31 6.01
C SER A 32 -1.44 2.25 7.13
N ALA A 33 -1.43 1.21 7.97
CA ALA A 33 -2.31 1.10 9.13
C ALA A 33 -2.06 2.23 10.15
N GLY A 34 -0.79 2.56 10.41
CA GLY A 34 -0.42 3.70 11.25
C GLY A 34 -0.92 5.04 10.70
N SER A 35 -0.82 5.23 9.38
CA SER A 35 -1.39 6.40 8.70
C SER A 35 -2.90 6.51 8.89
N ALA A 36 -3.64 5.41 8.69
CA ALA A 36 -5.09 5.38 8.88
C ALA A 36 -5.47 5.78 10.31
N THR A 37 -4.78 5.24 11.31
CA THR A 37 -4.99 5.59 12.72
C THR A 37 -4.72 7.08 13.00
N CYS A 38 -3.63 7.64 12.47
CA CYS A 38 -3.31 9.06 12.59
C CYS A 38 -4.36 9.96 11.92
N MET A 39 -4.92 9.51 10.79
CA MET A 39 -5.97 10.24 10.07
C MET A 39 -7.30 10.31 10.83
N LEU A 40 -7.52 9.48 11.86
CA LEU A 40 -8.68 9.59 12.75
C LEU A 40 -8.52 10.70 13.81
N VAL A 41 -7.29 11.13 14.09
CA VAL A 41 -7.00 12.16 15.11
C VAL A 41 -7.74 13.48 14.86
N PRO A 42 -7.77 14.06 13.63
CA PRO A 42 -8.54 15.27 13.36
C PRO A 42 -10.03 15.12 13.66
N TYR A 43 -10.65 13.99 13.33
CA TYR A 43 -12.07 13.74 13.62
C TYR A 43 -12.34 13.71 15.12
N TRP A 44 -11.47 13.06 15.87
CA TRP A 44 -11.55 13.06 17.34
C TRP A 44 -11.38 14.47 17.92
N SER A 45 -10.46 15.25 17.38
CA SER A 45 -10.21 16.63 17.81
C SER A 45 -11.43 17.53 17.54
N VAL A 46 -12.04 17.42 16.35
CA VAL A 46 -13.26 18.15 16.01
C VAL A 46 -14.41 17.78 16.98
N TYR A 47 -14.56 16.49 17.28
CA TYR A 47 -15.56 16.06 18.25
C TYR A 47 -15.34 16.72 19.62
N ARG A 48 -14.10 16.79 20.11
CA ARG A 48 -13.76 17.44 21.39
C ARG A 48 -14.03 18.94 21.38
N VAL A 49 -13.69 19.62 20.29
CA VAL A 49 -13.99 21.05 20.13
C VAL A 49 -15.50 21.29 20.12
N LEU A 50 -16.26 20.50 19.39
CA LEU A 50 -17.73 20.61 19.37
C LEU A 50 -18.35 20.34 20.74
N GLN A 51 -17.84 19.37 21.47
CA GLN A 51 -18.31 19.09 22.85
C GLN A 51 -18.09 20.27 23.75
N GLU A 52 -16.96 20.94 23.74
CA GLU A 52 -16.66 22.13 24.53
C GLU A 52 -17.58 23.29 24.16
N LEU A 53 -17.78 23.54 22.86
CA LEU A 53 -18.69 24.58 22.38
C LEU A 53 -20.15 24.35 22.78
N LEU A 54 -20.62 23.11 22.73
CA LEU A 54 -21.99 22.76 23.09
C LEU A 54 -22.23 22.87 24.60
N LEU A 55 -21.25 22.49 25.42
CA LEU A 55 -21.35 22.60 26.88
C LEU A 55 -21.49 24.08 27.35
N HIS A 56 -20.85 24.99 26.61
CA HIS A 56 -20.85 26.42 26.95
C HIS A 56 -21.68 27.28 25.98
N ALA A 57 -22.61 26.67 25.23
CA ALA A 57 -23.44 27.35 24.23
C ALA A 57 -24.26 28.56 24.76
N SER A 58 -24.62 28.53 26.05
CA SER A 58 -25.37 29.60 26.69
C SER A 58 -24.49 30.75 27.22
N ASP A 59 -23.16 30.54 27.28
CA ASP A 59 -22.22 31.50 27.89
C ASP A 59 -20.84 31.36 27.23
N LEU A 60 -20.68 32.02 26.09
CA LEU A 60 -19.50 31.91 25.26
C LEU A 60 -18.21 32.44 25.91
N GLU A 61 -18.35 33.28 26.96
CA GLU A 61 -17.20 33.81 27.71
C GLU A 61 -16.51 32.72 28.58
N LYS A 62 -17.21 31.64 28.86
CA LYS A 62 -16.67 30.50 29.64
C LYS A 62 -15.93 29.46 28.81
N ILE A 63 -15.88 29.63 27.49
CA ILE A 63 -15.16 28.72 26.63
C ILE A 63 -13.64 28.87 26.86
N ASP A 64 -12.99 27.78 27.19
CA ASP A 64 -11.52 27.79 27.36
C ASP A 64 -10.83 27.76 25.97
N SER A 65 -10.36 28.94 25.59
CA SER A 65 -9.57 29.09 24.34
C SER A 65 -8.32 28.21 24.29
N GLY A 66 -7.75 27.86 25.47
CA GLY A 66 -6.58 26.98 25.54
C GLY A 66 -6.91 25.55 25.09
N ILE A 67 -8.10 25.04 25.45
CA ILE A 67 -8.59 23.73 25.01
C ILE A 67 -8.79 23.71 23.51
N LEU A 68 -9.37 24.75 22.92
CA LEU A 68 -9.59 24.85 21.49
C LEU A 68 -8.26 24.86 20.71
N ILE A 69 -7.30 25.65 21.16
CA ILE A 69 -5.96 25.74 20.54
C ILE A 69 -5.22 24.41 20.68
N TYR A 70 -5.29 23.75 21.84
CA TYR A 70 -4.68 22.44 22.05
C TYR A 70 -5.21 21.40 21.07
N TRP A 71 -6.52 21.25 20.95
CA TRP A 71 -7.13 20.29 20.02
C TRP A 71 -6.89 20.67 18.56
N GLY A 72 -6.79 21.97 18.25
CA GLY A 72 -6.40 22.45 16.92
C GLY A 72 -5.00 21.99 16.53
N TRP A 73 -4.01 22.18 17.41
CA TRP A 73 -2.65 21.69 17.17
C TRP A 73 -2.57 20.19 17.14
N PHE A 74 -3.31 19.50 17.98
CA PHE A 74 -3.36 18.04 18.00
C PHE A 74 -3.91 17.48 16.68
N ALA A 75 -4.98 18.07 16.13
CA ALA A 75 -5.49 17.75 14.81
C ALA A 75 -4.48 17.99 13.70
N PHE A 76 -3.80 19.13 13.74
CA PHE A 76 -2.79 19.51 12.75
C PHE A 76 -1.62 18.53 12.70
N PHE A 77 -1.04 18.22 13.86
CA PHE A 77 0.06 17.25 13.92
C PHE A 77 -0.38 15.82 13.58
N GLY A 78 -1.61 15.43 13.95
CA GLY A 78 -2.19 14.16 13.57
C GLY A 78 -2.31 14.03 12.05
N LEU A 79 -2.80 15.08 11.38
CA LEU A 79 -2.93 15.12 9.93
C LEU A 79 -1.57 15.03 9.23
N ILE A 80 -0.61 15.87 9.64
CA ILE A 80 0.74 15.86 9.06
C ILE A 80 1.41 14.50 9.30
N GLY A 81 1.33 13.95 10.51
CA GLY A 81 1.87 12.64 10.83
C GLY A 81 1.26 11.54 9.97
N GLY A 82 -0.06 11.57 9.79
CA GLY A 82 -0.78 10.64 8.92
C GLY A 82 -0.31 10.71 7.46
N LEU A 83 -0.16 11.91 6.91
CA LEU A 83 0.33 12.11 5.54
C LEU A 83 1.78 11.64 5.35
N LEU A 84 2.66 11.90 6.31
CA LEU A 84 4.05 11.44 6.26
C LEU A 84 4.14 9.90 6.31
N LEU A 85 3.34 9.26 7.17
CA LEU A 85 3.26 7.81 7.24
C LEU A 85 2.70 7.21 5.96
N LEU A 86 1.67 7.83 5.35
CA LEU A 86 1.13 7.41 4.07
C LEU A 86 2.17 7.50 2.97
N TYR A 87 2.88 8.61 2.89
CA TYR A 87 3.96 8.79 1.92
C TYR A 87 5.04 7.71 2.08
N ALA A 88 5.48 7.46 3.32
CA ALA A 88 6.47 6.42 3.61
C ALA A 88 5.96 5.01 3.24
N ALA A 89 4.68 4.71 3.50
CA ALA A 89 4.03 3.45 3.13
C ALA A 89 4.02 3.25 1.61
N LEU A 90 3.63 4.27 0.85
CA LEU A 90 3.62 4.23 -0.61
C LEU A 90 5.03 4.06 -1.17
N MET A 91 6.01 4.80 -0.65
CA MET A 91 7.41 4.64 -1.08
C MET A 91 7.94 3.22 -0.82
N ALA A 92 7.69 2.66 0.36
CA ALA A 92 8.08 1.29 0.68
C ALA A 92 7.42 0.28 -0.26
N SER A 93 6.14 0.47 -0.58
CA SER A 93 5.38 -0.37 -1.50
C SER A 93 5.91 -0.29 -2.94
N HIS A 94 6.19 0.90 -3.45
CA HIS A 94 6.78 1.09 -4.77
C HIS A 94 8.16 0.44 -4.88
N VAL A 95 9.03 0.63 -3.89
CA VAL A 95 10.35 -0.02 -3.87
C VAL A 95 10.21 -1.54 -3.85
N ALA A 96 9.26 -2.07 -3.09
CA ALA A 96 8.98 -3.51 -3.07
C ALA A 96 8.50 -4.00 -4.44
N ALA A 97 7.54 -3.29 -5.05
CA ALA A 97 7.00 -3.61 -6.37
C ALA A 97 8.11 -3.66 -7.42
N PHE A 98 8.90 -2.61 -7.57
CA PHE A 98 9.99 -2.56 -8.55
C PHE A 98 11.00 -3.71 -8.38
N ARG A 99 11.37 -4.03 -7.15
CA ARG A 99 12.29 -5.14 -6.88
C ARG A 99 11.69 -6.51 -7.21
N ILE A 100 10.41 -6.72 -6.96
CA ILE A 100 9.71 -7.97 -7.30
C ILE A 100 9.61 -8.11 -8.81
N LEU A 101 9.23 -7.05 -9.50
CA LEU A 101 9.07 -7.01 -10.96
C LEU A 101 10.39 -7.21 -11.69
N TYR A 102 11.46 -6.60 -11.21
CA TYR A 102 12.80 -6.85 -11.73
C TYR A 102 13.16 -8.34 -11.68
N GLY A 103 12.95 -8.98 -10.52
CA GLY A 103 13.20 -10.42 -10.39
C GLY A 103 12.28 -11.28 -11.28
N LEU A 104 11.02 -10.85 -11.48
CA LEU A 104 10.10 -11.54 -12.37
C LEU A 104 10.50 -11.42 -13.84
N ARG A 105 10.91 -10.22 -14.27
CA ARG A 105 11.40 -9.99 -15.63
C ARG A 105 12.63 -10.82 -15.96
N ILE A 106 13.59 -10.92 -15.03
CA ILE A 106 14.77 -11.80 -15.21
C ILE A 106 14.34 -13.25 -15.39
N LYS A 107 13.50 -13.79 -14.51
CA LYS A 107 13.03 -15.18 -14.60
C LYS A 107 12.26 -15.45 -15.90
N LEU A 108 11.44 -14.49 -16.36
CA LEU A 108 10.75 -14.60 -17.64
C LEU A 108 11.72 -14.59 -18.82
N SER A 109 12.72 -13.70 -18.79
CA SER A 109 13.75 -13.63 -19.84
C SER A 109 14.58 -14.92 -19.93
N GLU A 110 15.01 -15.44 -18.78
CA GLU A 110 15.72 -16.73 -18.74
C GLU A 110 14.86 -17.89 -19.25
N HIS A 111 13.56 -17.89 -18.91
CA HIS A 111 12.64 -18.92 -19.39
C HIS A 111 12.46 -18.85 -20.90
N ILE A 112 12.27 -17.64 -21.46
CA ILE A 112 12.16 -17.43 -22.90
C ILE A 112 13.45 -17.85 -23.63
N GLY A 113 14.63 -17.51 -23.07
CA GLY A 113 15.92 -17.91 -23.64
C GLY A 113 16.18 -19.42 -23.69
N ARG A 114 15.42 -20.20 -22.88
CA ARG A 114 15.49 -21.69 -22.88
C ARG A 114 14.46 -22.34 -23.79
N LEU A 115 13.56 -21.57 -24.41
CA LEU A 115 12.57 -22.11 -25.34
C LEU A 115 13.22 -22.47 -26.69
N SER A 116 12.70 -23.52 -27.36
CA SER A 116 13.17 -23.91 -28.68
C SER A 116 12.84 -22.84 -29.71
N LEU A 117 13.72 -22.69 -30.70
CA LEU A 117 13.52 -21.80 -31.86
C LEU A 117 12.21 -22.08 -32.59
N GLY A 118 11.80 -23.36 -32.67
CA GLY A 118 10.53 -23.75 -33.28
C GLY A 118 9.30 -23.16 -32.55
N TYR A 119 9.34 -23.08 -31.22
CA TYR A 119 8.27 -22.42 -30.42
C TYR A 119 8.29 -20.91 -30.65
N LEU A 120 9.46 -20.28 -30.68
CA LEU A 120 9.60 -18.84 -30.88
C LEU A 120 9.14 -18.40 -32.27
N ASN A 121 9.40 -19.21 -33.30
CA ASN A 121 8.93 -18.95 -34.67
C ASN A 121 7.41 -19.04 -34.82
N GLY A 122 6.73 -19.87 -33.97
CA GLY A 122 5.27 -19.98 -33.92
C GLY A 122 4.60 -18.93 -33.04
N THR A 123 5.35 -18.16 -32.24
CA THR A 123 4.81 -17.19 -31.30
C THR A 123 5.14 -15.77 -31.77
N SER A 124 4.13 -14.91 -31.91
CA SER A 124 4.39 -13.53 -32.35
C SER A 124 5.19 -12.76 -31.30
N THR A 125 6.16 -11.97 -31.72
CA THR A 125 6.97 -11.07 -30.88
C THR A 125 6.08 -10.12 -30.07
N GLY A 126 4.96 -9.69 -30.63
CA GLY A 126 3.95 -8.87 -29.93
C GLY A 126 3.30 -9.58 -28.74
N SER A 127 3.09 -10.90 -28.82
CA SER A 127 2.56 -11.69 -27.71
C SER A 127 3.55 -11.78 -26.55
N ILE A 128 4.84 -12.00 -26.85
CA ILE A 128 5.92 -12.03 -25.85
C ILE A 128 6.06 -10.65 -25.19
N LYS A 129 6.07 -9.58 -25.99
CA LYS A 129 6.10 -8.20 -25.51
C LYS A 129 4.94 -7.90 -24.55
N LYS A 130 3.72 -8.30 -24.93
CA LYS A 130 2.52 -8.14 -24.09
C LYS A 130 2.66 -8.81 -22.73
N ILE A 131 3.23 -10.01 -22.66
CA ILE A 131 3.44 -10.72 -21.40
C ILE A 131 4.49 -9.98 -20.56
N MET A 132 5.61 -9.58 -21.15
CA MET A 132 6.73 -8.97 -20.43
C MET A 132 6.46 -7.53 -19.96
N GLU A 133 5.66 -6.77 -20.69
CA GLU A 133 5.33 -5.38 -20.35
C GLU A 133 3.98 -5.29 -19.67
N GLN A 134 2.88 -5.51 -20.40
CA GLN A 134 1.52 -5.21 -19.92
C GLN A 134 1.08 -6.09 -18.74
N ASN A 135 1.38 -7.38 -18.74
CA ASN A 135 0.95 -8.25 -17.64
C ASN A 135 1.81 -8.04 -16.39
N VAL A 136 3.08 -7.69 -16.57
CA VAL A 136 3.98 -7.37 -15.46
C VAL A 136 3.60 -6.04 -14.84
N GLU A 137 3.25 -5.01 -15.64
CA GLU A 137 2.76 -3.71 -15.18
C GLU A 137 1.47 -3.82 -14.36
N LYS A 138 0.54 -4.70 -14.75
CA LYS A 138 -0.66 -4.96 -13.93
C LYS A 138 -0.34 -5.49 -12.54
N ILE A 139 0.71 -6.31 -12.41
CA ILE A 139 1.18 -6.80 -11.11
C ILE A 139 1.79 -5.66 -10.31
N GLU A 140 2.51 -4.73 -10.96
CA GLU A 140 3.06 -3.54 -10.34
C GLU A 140 1.98 -2.70 -9.70
N ASN A 141 0.98 -2.28 -10.47
CA ASN A 141 -0.12 -1.47 -10.00
C ASN A 141 -0.85 -2.13 -8.83
N PHE A 142 -1.03 -3.45 -8.88
CA PHE A 142 -1.64 -4.17 -7.78
C PHE A 142 -0.81 -4.13 -6.50
N ILE A 143 0.49 -4.35 -6.58
CA ILE A 143 1.39 -4.36 -5.41
C ILE A 143 1.60 -2.94 -4.87
N ALA A 144 1.81 -1.96 -5.75
CA ALA A 144 2.17 -0.60 -5.37
C ALA A 144 1.00 0.18 -4.76
N HIS A 145 -0.22 -0.05 -5.23
CA HIS A 145 -1.40 0.73 -4.86
C HIS A 145 -2.46 -0.10 -4.13
N THR A 146 -2.90 -1.21 -4.71
CA THR A 146 -4.04 -1.96 -4.16
C THR A 146 -3.77 -2.53 -2.77
N ILE A 147 -2.55 -2.98 -2.49
CA ILE A 147 -2.21 -3.55 -1.16
C ILE A 147 -2.21 -2.47 -0.07
N PRO A 148 -1.48 -1.33 -0.21
CA PRO A 148 -1.53 -0.26 0.79
C PRO A 148 -2.92 0.32 0.99
N ASP A 149 -3.68 0.54 -0.10
CA ASP A 149 -5.03 1.09 -0.05
C ASP A 149 -5.98 0.15 0.69
N LEU A 150 -5.91 -1.16 0.42
CA LEU A 150 -6.73 -2.16 1.11
C LEU A 150 -6.44 -2.17 2.62
N VAL A 151 -5.17 -2.11 3.02
CA VAL A 151 -4.78 -2.05 4.44
C VAL A 151 -5.25 -0.75 5.07
N ASN A 152 -5.16 0.37 4.37
CA ASN A 152 -5.61 1.68 4.85
C ASN A 152 -7.12 1.71 5.11
N VAL A 153 -7.91 1.08 4.23
CA VAL A 153 -9.38 1.02 4.36
C VAL A 153 -9.83 0.05 5.47
N LEU A 154 -9.05 -1.00 5.75
CA LEU A 154 -9.38 -2.00 6.77
C LEU A 154 -8.88 -1.62 8.18
N ALA A 155 -8.00 -0.63 8.31
CA ALA A 155 -7.46 -0.13 9.58
C ALA A 155 -8.33 0.98 10.17
#